data_e5317c9f41917cf0be7ad5e2ab009f13
#
_entry.id   e5317c9f41917cf0be7ad5e2ab009f13
#
_cell.length_a   1.000
_cell.length_b   1.000
_cell.length_c   1.000
_cell.angle_alpha   90.00
_cell.angle_beta   90.00
_cell.angle_gamma   90.00
#
_symmetry.space_group_name_H-M   'P 1'
#
loop_
_entity.id
_entity.type
_entity.pdbx_description
1 polymer ?
#
loop_
_entity_poly.entity_id
_entity_poly.type
_entity_poly.pdbx_seq_one_letter_code
_entity_poly.pdbx_strand_id
1 'polypeptide(L)'
;MQQTTNTILMVRPINFRMNEQTAVNNYYQKVLDTLLPATVNAKAQTEFDAYVAKLRAYGIRVVVVSDTDEFDTPDALFPNNWISFHQDGTVALYPMFAKNRRLERREDILDQLEAEGFRIDSVVDYTAAEQSGFYLEGTGSLLLDRVNQKAYCALSPRADEDLFIEFCEDFEYTPVIFTAKQTVDGERKEIYHTNVMMCLAETFAVICLDSIDDKKERKNIVKNLKEDGKQVISITEAQVHNFAGNMLQVRGANDERFLVMSQAAYASLTPQQIAKIENHCKIISSSLDTIEACGGGSARCMMAEVFLPKA
;
A
#
# COMPACT_ATOMS: atom_id res chain seq x y z
N MET A 1 -3.42 5.70 19.83
CA MET A 1 -2.52 5.47 18.67
C MET A 1 -2.65 6.61 17.67
N GLN A 2 -1.66 6.85 16.80
CA GLN A 2 -1.73 7.85 15.73
C GLN A 2 -2.07 7.16 14.42
N GLN A 3 -2.91 7.79 13.58
CA GLN A 3 -3.29 7.24 12.26
C GLN A 3 -2.17 7.40 11.23
N THR A 4 -1.38 8.45 11.34
CA THR A 4 -0.35 8.80 10.35
C THR A 4 1.03 8.89 10.99
N THR A 5 2.05 8.56 10.24
CA THR A 5 3.46 8.77 10.62
C THR A 5 4.13 9.83 9.75
N ASN A 6 5.25 10.34 10.21
CA ASN A 6 6.13 11.22 9.44
C ASN A 6 7.35 10.48 8.85
N THR A 7 7.44 9.16 9.04
CA THR A 7 8.59 8.37 8.59
C THR A 7 8.12 7.19 7.73
N ILE A 8 8.71 7.08 6.56
CA ILE A 8 8.41 6.07 5.55
C ILE A 8 9.68 5.32 5.19
N LEU A 9 9.61 3.99 5.15
CA LEU A 9 10.62 3.13 4.52
C LEU A 9 10.26 2.94 3.06
N MET A 10 11.24 3.11 2.18
CA MET A 10 11.10 2.86 0.73
C MET A 10 12.31 2.09 0.21
N VAL A 11 12.10 1.15 -0.71
CA VAL A 11 13.15 0.36 -1.34
C VAL A 11 13.38 0.86 -2.77
N ARG A 12 14.62 1.34 -3.04
CA ARG A 12 15.02 1.80 -4.38
C ARG A 12 15.31 0.61 -5.28
N PRO A 13 14.59 0.44 -6.39
CA PRO A 13 14.75 -0.74 -7.23
C PRO A 13 16.07 -0.72 -7.99
N ILE A 14 16.62 -1.92 -8.30
CA ILE A 14 17.80 -2.09 -9.16
C ILE A 14 17.52 -2.96 -10.38
N ASN A 15 16.48 -3.80 -10.34
CA ASN A 15 16.10 -4.72 -11.42
C ASN A 15 14.60 -4.64 -11.75
N PHE A 16 13.99 -3.45 -11.64
CA PHE A 16 12.56 -3.25 -11.86
C PHE A 16 12.13 -3.55 -13.31
N ARG A 17 11.07 -4.32 -13.40
CA ARG A 17 10.36 -4.66 -14.64
C ARG A 17 9.01 -5.29 -14.32
N MET A 18 8.19 -5.59 -15.31
CA MET A 18 6.98 -6.38 -15.11
C MET A 18 7.34 -7.76 -14.53
N ASN A 19 6.60 -8.15 -13.49
CA ASN A 19 6.81 -9.43 -12.79
C ASN A 19 5.76 -10.45 -13.24
N GLU A 20 6.23 -11.45 -14.01
CA GLU A 20 5.34 -12.49 -14.54
C GLU A 20 4.63 -13.31 -13.46
N GLN A 21 5.25 -13.46 -12.26
CA GLN A 21 4.64 -14.22 -11.16
C GLN A 21 3.46 -13.48 -10.52
N THR A 22 3.46 -12.14 -10.56
CA THR A 22 2.37 -11.31 -10.02
C THR A 22 1.32 -10.95 -11.07
N ALA A 23 1.67 -10.95 -12.35
CA ALA A 23 0.78 -10.61 -13.46
C ALA A 23 -0.43 -11.55 -13.59
N VAL A 24 -0.37 -12.76 -13.03
CA VAL A 24 -1.46 -13.75 -13.09
C VAL A 24 -2.76 -13.27 -12.42
N ASN A 25 -2.69 -12.34 -11.47
CA ASN A 25 -3.84 -11.76 -10.77
C ASN A 25 -3.74 -10.23 -10.57
N ASN A 26 -2.62 -9.60 -10.98
CA ASN A 26 -2.47 -8.15 -11.03
C ASN A 26 -2.74 -7.64 -12.46
N TYR A 27 -3.99 -7.32 -12.75
CA TYR A 27 -4.45 -6.91 -14.10
C TYR A 27 -4.05 -5.48 -14.48
N TYR A 28 -3.33 -4.76 -13.61
CA TYR A 28 -2.81 -3.42 -13.90
C TYR A 28 -1.44 -3.47 -14.59
N GLN A 29 -0.70 -4.58 -14.46
CA GLN A 29 0.62 -4.74 -15.05
C GLN A 29 0.58 -4.86 -16.58
N LYS A 30 1.52 -4.18 -17.22
CA LYS A 30 1.69 -4.18 -18.68
C LYS A 30 3.16 -4.37 -19.02
N VAL A 31 3.42 -5.10 -20.10
CA VAL A 31 4.75 -5.13 -20.71
C VAL A 31 4.90 -3.88 -21.58
N LEU A 32 5.99 -3.17 -21.42
CA LEU A 32 6.36 -2.06 -22.32
C LEU A 32 7.27 -2.60 -23.43
N ASP A 33 6.67 -3.31 -24.38
CA ASP A 33 7.38 -4.06 -25.46
C ASP A 33 8.35 -3.21 -26.28
N THR A 34 8.18 -1.90 -26.27
CA THR A 34 9.06 -0.96 -26.99
C THR A 34 10.32 -0.58 -26.22
N LEU A 35 10.44 -0.99 -24.95
CA LEU A 35 11.54 -0.62 -24.07
C LEU A 35 12.32 -1.86 -23.60
N LEU A 36 13.65 -1.74 -23.58
CA LEU A 36 14.50 -2.75 -22.97
C LEU A 36 14.32 -2.75 -21.43
N PRO A 37 14.42 -3.90 -20.74
CA PRO A 37 14.31 -3.98 -19.27
C PRO A 37 15.22 -2.98 -18.53
N ALA A 38 16.46 -2.80 -18.98
CA ALA A 38 17.38 -1.82 -18.41
C ALA A 38 16.86 -0.37 -18.52
N THR A 39 16.16 -0.04 -19.60
CA THR A 39 15.54 1.29 -19.78
C THR A 39 14.34 1.45 -18.87
N VAL A 40 13.52 0.40 -18.70
CA VAL A 40 12.39 0.39 -17.76
C VAL A 40 12.89 0.62 -16.34
N ASN A 41 13.93 -0.12 -15.91
CA ASN A 41 14.52 0.05 -14.60
C ASN A 41 15.07 1.46 -14.38
N ALA A 42 15.83 2.02 -15.35
CA ALA A 42 16.38 3.38 -15.24
C ALA A 42 15.29 4.46 -15.12
N LYS A 43 14.17 4.31 -15.83
CA LYS A 43 13.01 5.20 -15.72
C LYS A 43 12.36 5.06 -14.34
N ALA A 44 12.12 3.85 -13.86
CA ALA A 44 11.55 3.59 -12.55
C ALA A 44 12.44 4.18 -11.42
N GLN A 45 13.76 4.06 -11.54
CA GLN A 45 14.70 4.70 -10.60
C GLN A 45 14.58 6.23 -10.62
N THR A 46 14.43 6.83 -11.80
CA THR A 46 14.24 8.29 -11.93
C THR A 46 12.92 8.74 -11.29
N GLU A 47 11.82 8.01 -11.53
CA GLU A 47 10.51 8.26 -10.90
C GLU A 47 10.58 8.09 -9.38
N PHE A 48 11.23 7.03 -8.89
CA PHE A 48 11.46 6.76 -7.48
C PHE A 48 12.23 7.90 -6.80
N ASP A 49 13.38 8.29 -7.38
CA ASP A 49 14.26 9.33 -6.82
C ASP A 49 13.54 10.69 -6.75
N ALA A 50 12.79 11.04 -7.81
CA ALA A 50 11.96 12.25 -7.84
C ALA A 50 10.83 12.20 -6.78
N TYR A 51 10.21 11.05 -6.59
CA TYR A 51 9.16 10.85 -5.60
C TYR A 51 9.71 11.02 -4.18
N VAL A 52 10.84 10.38 -3.85
CA VAL A 52 11.54 10.53 -2.56
C VAL A 52 11.93 11.98 -2.31
N ALA A 53 12.51 12.66 -3.31
CA ALA A 53 12.89 14.06 -3.19
C ALA A 53 11.67 14.95 -2.88
N LYS A 54 10.55 14.69 -3.54
CA LYS A 54 9.29 15.42 -3.30
C LYS A 54 8.78 15.19 -1.88
N LEU A 55 8.73 13.96 -1.38
CA LEU A 55 8.31 13.66 -0.01
C LEU A 55 9.18 14.40 1.02
N ARG A 56 10.50 14.35 0.84
CA ARG A 56 11.46 15.04 1.72
C ARG A 56 11.30 16.56 1.71
N ALA A 57 10.95 17.14 0.57
CA ALA A 57 10.70 18.59 0.46
C ALA A 57 9.50 19.07 1.30
N TYR A 58 8.55 18.19 1.60
CA TYR A 58 7.44 18.45 2.52
C TYR A 58 7.72 18.04 3.97
N GLY A 59 8.97 17.69 4.28
CA GLY A 59 9.41 17.34 5.64
C GLY A 59 9.03 15.93 6.08
N ILE A 60 8.69 15.05 5.14
CA ILE A 60 8.48 13.63 5.41
C ILE A 60 9.86 12.97 5.47
N ARG A 61 10.15 12.25 6.56
CA ARG A 61 11.37 11.46 6.69
C ARG A 61 11.26 10.20 5.84
N VAL A 62 12.12 10.06 4.86
CA VAL A 62 12.16 8.86 4.01
C VAL A 62 13.47 8.12 4.25
N VAL A 63 13.38 6.93 4.84
CA VAL A 63 14.47 5.96 4.94
C VAL A 63 14.50 5.19 3.63
N VAL A 64 15.57 5.33 2.88
CA VAL A 64 15.73 4.65 1.58
C VAL A 64 16.75 3.54 1.73
N VAL A 65 16.34 2.33 1.38
CA VAL A 65 17.20 1.15 1.25
C VAL A 65 17.32 0.83 -0.23
N SER A 66 18.53 0.56 -0.72
CA SER A 66 18.70 0.03 -2.08
C SER A 66 18.35 -1.45 -2.11
N ASP A 67 17.67 -1.89 -3.16
CA ASP A 67 17.52 -3.32 -3.44
C ASP A 67 18.90 -3.97 -3.69
N THR A 68 18.95 -5.30 -3.73
CA THR A 68 20.17 -6.08 -3.97
C THR A 68 20.07 -6.85 -5.29
N ASP A 69 21.20 -7.15 -5.89
CA ASP A 69 21.30 -8.02 -7.07
C ASP A 69 21.51 -9.51 -6.73
N GLU A 70 21.47 -9.83 -5.44
CA GLU A 70 21.58 -11.22 -4.96
C GLU A 70 20.41 -12.10 -5.44
N PHE A 71 19.22 -11.50 -5.52
CA PHE A 71 17.99 -12.18 -5.93
C PHE A 71 17.27 -11.42 -7.05
N ASP A 72 16.44 -12.15 -7.80
CA ASP A 72 15.57 -11.58 -8.82
C ASP A 72 14.25 -11.11 -8.22
N THR A 73 14.22 -9.86 -7.77
CA THR A 73 13.11 -9.23 -7.03
C THR A 73 12.56 -8.00 -7.77
N PRO A 74 11.87 -8.17 -8.93
CA PRO A 74 11.43 -7.03 -9.74
C PRO A 74 10.45 -6.10 -9.03
N ASP A 75 9.71 -6.59 -8.01
CA ASP A 75 8.72 -5.83 -7.24
C ASP A 75 9.25 -5.33 -5.88
N ALA A 76 10.56 -5.40 -5.62
CA ALA A 76 11.16 -5.02 -4.33
C ALA A 76 10.81 -3.58 -3.87
N LEU A 77 10.45 -2.69 -4.84
CA LEU A 77 10.05 -1.31 -4.51
C LEU A 77 8.67 -1.21 -3.80
N PHE A 78 7.99 -2.34 -3.54
CA PHE A 78 6.70 -2.37 -2.82
C PHE A 78 6.82 -3.04 -1.44
N PRO A 79 7.62 -2.48 -0.50
CA PRO A 79 7.92 -3.12 0.79
C PRO A 79 6.71 -3.29 1.70
N ASN A 80 5.68 -2.45 1.55
CA ASN A 80 4.48 -2.51 2.36
C ASN A 80 3.70 -3.83 2.25
N ASN A 81 4.03 -4.68 1.27
CA ASN A 81 3.37 -5.96 1.08
C ASN A 81 3.96 -7.07 1.96
N TRP A 82 5.22 -6.97 2.37
CA TRP A 82 5.86 -8.01 3.15
C TRP A 82 6.25 -7.60 4.58
N ILE A 83 6.18 -6.29 4.93
CA ILE A 83 6.54 -5.77 6.25
C ILE A 83 5.61 -4.65 6.70
N SER A 84 5.30 -4.59 7.98
CA SER A 84 4.70 -3.43 8.64
C SER A 84 5.30 -3.18 10.02
N PHE A 85 5.20 -1.94 10.50
CA PHE A 85 5.80 -1.47 11.74
C PHE A 85 4.73 -0.87 12.64
N HIS A 86 4.78 -1.19 13.95
CA HIS A 86 3.76 -0.84 14.92
C HIS A 86 4.31 0.02 16.06
N GLN A 87 3.42 0.77 16.73
CA GLN A 87 3.80 1.76 17.76
C GLN A 87 4.33 1.13 19.06
N ASP A 88 4.03 -0.13 19.30
CA ASP A 88 4.51 -0.92 20.43
C ASP A 88 5.93 -1.49 20.23
N GLY A 89 6.56 -1.20 19.08
CA GLY A 89 7.86 -1.75 18.72
C GLY A 89 7.80 -3.09 18.00
N THR A 90 6.60 -3.56 17.64
CA THR A 90 6.42 -4.81 16.91
C THR A 90 6.59 -4.60 15.41
N VAL A 91 7.27 -5.55 14.77
CA VAL A 91 7.35 -5.68 13.30
C VAL A 91 6.55 -6.91 12.88
N ALA A 92 5.72 -6.78 11.86
CA ALA A 92 5.03 -7.93 11.27
C ALA A 92 5.62 -8.27 9.90
N LEU A 93 5.89 -9.56 9.67
CA LEU A 93 6.33 -10.12 8.39
C LEU A 93 5.21 -10.96 7.79
N TYR A 94 4.96 -10.75 6.50
CA TYR A 94 3.78 -11.29 5.82
C TYR A 94 4.11 -12.33 4.76
N PRO A 95 3.23 -13.36 4.60
CA PRO A 95 3.36 -14.38 3.57
C PRO A 95 2.99 -13.81 2.19
N MET A 96 3.87 -14.04 1.21
CA MET A 96 3.76 -13.52 -0.15
C MET A 96 3.30 -14.61 -1.13
N PHE A 97 2.34 -14.27 -1.99
CA PHE A 97 1.81 -15.15 -3.04
C PHE A 97 2.91 -15.52 -4.05
N ALA A 98 3.55 -14.53 -4.66
CA ALA A 98 4.59 -14.72 -5.66
C ALA A 98 5.91 -15.16 -5.00
N LYS A 99 6.49 -16.28 -5.48
CA LYS A 99 7.68 -16.88 -4.87
C LYS A 99 8.90 -15.98 -4.91
N ASN A 100 9.10 -15.22 -6.00
CA ASN A 100 10.22 -14.30 -6.11
C ASN A 100 10.07 -13.11 -5.14
N ARG A 101 8.86 -12.71 -4.75
CA ARG A 101 8.65 -11.67 -3.77
C ARG A 101 8.96 -12.08 -2.34
N ARG A 102 9.01 -13.38 -2.04
CA ARG A 102 9.46 -13.91 -0.74
C ARG A 102 10.94 -13.60 -0.48
N LEU A 103 11.71 -13.40 -1.54
CA LEU A 103 13.13 -13.03 -1.49
C LEU A 103 13.36 -11.53 -1.24
N GLU A 104 12.29 -10.71 -1.23
CA GLU A 104 12.34 -9.29 -0.90
C GLU A 104 12.51 -9.05 0.61
N ARG A 105 12.20 -10.04 1.45
CA ARG A 105 12.33 -9.96 2.92
C ARG A 105 13.81 -9.96 3.31
N ARG A 106 14.26 -8.86 3.92
CA ARG A 106 15.66 -8.61 4.26
C ARG A 106 15.79 -8.17 5.72
N GLU A 107 16.61 -8.89 6.49
CA GLU A 107 16.89 -8.57 7.90
C GLU A 107 17.69 -7.28 8.06
N ASP A 108 18.60 -6.97 7.14
CA ASP A 108 19.41 -5.76 7.17
C ASP A 108 18.60 -4.45 7.12
N ILE A 109 17.33 -4.52 6.65
CA ILE A 109 16.38 -3.40 6.73
C ILE A 109 16.02 -3.09 8.19
N LEU A 110 15.90 -4.10 9.04
CA LEU A 110 15.64 -3.93 10.47
C LEU A 110 16.86 -3.30 11.15
N ASP A 111 18.07 -3.81 10.88
CA ASP A 111 19.34 -3.27 11.40
C ASP A 111 19.51 -1.80 11.00
N GLN A 112 19.13 -1.44 9.75
CA GLN A 112 19.20 -0.05 9.30
C GLN A 112 18.22 0.84 10.06
N LEU A 113 16.98 0.37 10.33
CA LEU A 113 16.00 1.15 11.10
C LEU A 113 16.48 1.34 12.55
N GLU A 114 17.11 0.34 13.16
CA GLU A 114 17.72 0.48 14.49
C GLU A 114 18.88 1.48 14.47
N ALA A 115 19.75 1.43 13.46
CA ALA A 115 20.82 2.42 13.26
C ALA A 115 20.29 3.85 13.05
N GLU A 116 19.09 4.00 12.50
CA GLU A 116 18.34 5.26 12.36
C GLU A 116 17.64 5.70 13.66
N GLY A 117 17.86 4.98 14.78
CA GLY A 117 17.36 5.27 16.12
C GLY A 117 15.91 4.83 16.36
N PHE A 118 15.44 3.83 15.66
CA PHE A 118 14.17 3.16 15.99
C PHE A 118 14.43 1.95 16.88
N ARG A 119 13.44 1.62 17.73
CA ARG A 119 13.50 0.44 18.58
C ARG A 119 12.56 -0.64 18.04
N ILE A 120 13.10 -1.85 17.92
CA ILE A 120 12.35 -3.06 17.58
C ILE A 120 12.31 -3.95 18.81
N ASP A 121 11.12 -4.22 19.35
CA ASP A 121 10.95 -5.01 20.57
C ASP A 121 10.58 -6.48 20.25
N SER A 122 9.87 -6.71 19.14
CA SER A 122 9.44 -8.05 18.73
C SER A 122 9.17 -8.14 17.23
N VAL A 123 9.18 -9.37 16.73
CA VAL A 123 8.80 -9.70 15.34
C VAL A 123 7.71 -10.76 15.38
N VAL A 124 6.58 -10.48 14.74
CA VAL A 124 5.52 -11.46 14.48
C VAL A 124 5.65 -11.92 13.03
N ASP A 125 5.82 -13.22 12.82
CA ASP A 125 6.13 -13.79 11.51
C ASP A 125 5.03 -14.75 11.05
N TYR A 126 4.25 -14.32 10.05
CA TYR A 126 3.18 -15.12 9.41
C TYR A 126 3.67 -15.93 8.19
N THR A 127 4.96 -15.85 7.83
CA THR A 127 5.48 -16.40 6.57
C THR A 127 5.38 -17.93 6.47
N ALA A 128 5.25 -18.65 7.61
CA ALA A 128 5.04 -20.09 7.62
C ALA A 128 3.77 -20.52 6.86
N ALA A 129 2.76 -19.66 6.76
CA ALA A 129 1.52 -19.91 6.02
C ALA A 129 1.74 -20.16 4.52
N GLU A 130 2.85 -19.66 3.95
CA GLU A 130 3.25 -19.91 2.56
C GLU A 130 3.39 -21.40 2.23
N GLN A 131 3.74 -22.23 3.20
CA GLN A 131 3.86 -23.67 3.04
C GLN A 131 2.51 -24.36 2.82
N SER A 132 1.45 -23.76 3.35
CA SER A 132 0.06 -24.22 3.22
C SER A 132 -0.69 -23.52 2.08
N GLY A 133 -0.05 -22.57 1.39
CA GLY A 133 -0.63 -21.83 0.28
C GLY A 133 -1.57 -20.70 0.70
N PHE A 134 -1.44 -20.21 1.92
CA PHE A 134 -2.18 -19.04 2.44
C PHE A 134 -1.31 -17.79 2.43
N TYR A 135 -1.90 -16.65 2.09
CA TYR A 135 -1.18 -15.39 1.90
C TYR A 135 -1.92 -14.23 2.51
N LEU A 136 -1.16 -13.25 3.00
CA LEU A 136 -1.66 -11.98 3.49
C LEU A 136 -0.61 -10.92 3.20
N GLU A 137 -0.77 -10.15 2.10
CA GLU A 137 0.28 -9.25 1.64
C GLU A 137 0.22 -7.88 2.33
N GLY A 138 0.54 -7.87 3.62
CA GLY A 138 0.78 -6.69 4.47
C GLY A 138 -0.24 -5.58 4.28
N THR A 139 0.21 -4.33 4.33
CA THR A 139 -0.67 -3.16 4.14
C THR A 139 -1.06 -2.91 2.68
N GLY A 140 -0.78 -3.83 1.77
CA GLY A 140 -1.47 -3.97 0.49
C GLY A 140 -2.87 -4.53 0.69
N SER A 141 -2.96 -5.65 1.39
CA SER A 141 -4.22 -6.34 1.73
C SER A 141 -4.95 -5.71 2.92
N LEU A 142 -4.22 -5.16 3.89
CA LEU A 142 -4.75 -4.58 5.12
C LEU A 142 -4.77 -3.05 5.06
N LEU A 143 -5.90 -2.42 5.40
CA LEU A 143 -5.95 -1.00 5.70
C LEU A 143 -6.30 -0.82 7.18
N LEU A 144 -5.37 -0.21 7.93
CA LEU A 144 -5.45 -0.12 9.38
C LEU A 144 -5.99 1.25 9.83
N ASP A 145 -7.15 1.26 10.46
CA ASP A 145 -7.61 2.37 11.29
C ASP A 145 -7.02 2.23 12.68
N ARG A 146 -5.83 2.78 12.84
CA ARG A 146 -5.03 2.64 14.07
C ARG A 146 -5.68 3.34 15.26
N VAL A 147 -6.45 4.40 15.01
CA VAL A 147 -7.14 5.17 16.05
C VAL A 147 -8.36 4.43 16.57
N ASN A 148 -9.15 3.86 15.65
CA ASN A 148 -10.40 3.17 16.00
C ASN A 148 -10.20 1.65 16.14
N GLN A 149 -8.97 1.15 16.01
CA GLN A 149 -8.61 -0.26 16.09
C GLN A 149 -9.49 -1.15 15.20
N LYS A 150 -9.62 -0.75 13.93
CA LYS A 150 -10.29 -1.53 12.88
C LYS A 150 -9.34 -1.80 11.73
N ALA A 151 -9.41 -3.00 11.19
CA ALA A 151 -8.68 -3.38 9.99
C ALA A 151 -9.67 -3.74 8.87
N TYR A 152 -9.46 -3.16 7.69
CA TYR A 152 -10.28 -3.40 6.50
C TYR A 152 -9.52 -4.29 5.52
N CYS A 153 -10.15 -5.39 5.06
CA CYS A 153 -9.53 -6.32 4.13
C CYS A 153 -10.53 -6.77 3.06
N ALA A 154 -10.19 -6.56 1.80
CA ALA A 154 -10.84 -7.20 0.67
C ALA A 154 -10.19 -8.56 0.44
N LEU A 155 -10.95 -9.65 0.58
CA LEU A 155 -10.46 -11.01 0.36
C LEU A 155 -10.06 -11.20 -1.12
N SER A 156 -8.95 -11.90 -1.31
CA SER A 156 -8.39 -12.17 -2.64
C SER A 156 -7.40 -13.34 -2.58
N PRO A 157 -6.84 -13.81 -3.70
CA PRO A 157 -5.75 -14.79 -3.67
C PRO A 157 -4.48 -14.34 -2.89
N ARG A 158 -4.39 -13.05 -2.50
CA ARG A 158 -3.30 -12.49 -1.68
C ARG A 158 -3.74 -12.00 -0.30
N ALA A 159 -4.97 -12.33 0.09
CA ALA A 159 -5.56 -11.93 1.37
C ALA A 159 -6.51 -13.01 1.86
N ASP A 160 -5.96 -13.96 2.62
CA ASP A 160 -6.69 -15.06 3.25
C ASP A 160 -7.45 -14.58 4.49
N GLU A 161 -8.67 -15.08 4.68
CA GLU A 161 -9.56 -14.64 5.77
C GLU A 161 -9.04 -15.07 7.14
N ASP A 162 -8.60 -16.32 7.29
CA ASP A 162 -8.16 -16.86 8.56
C ASP A 162 -6.88 -16.16 9.03
N LEU A 163 -5.91 -15.93 8.13
CA LEU A 163 -4.71 -15.16 8.44
C LEU A 163 -5.03 -13.68 8.77
N PHE A 164 -6.02 -13.10 8.11
CA PHE A 164 -6.44 -11.75 8.44
C PHE A 164 -7.08 -11.67 9.84
N ILE A 165 -7.87 -12.67 10.21
CA ILE A 165 -8.45 -12.75 11.56
C ILE A 165 -7.35 -12.94 12.60
N GLU A 166 -6.38 -13.87 12.37
CA GLU A 166 -5.21 -14.07 13.23
C GLU A 166 -4.42 -12.76 13.44
N PHE A 167 -4.13 -12.04 12.36
CA PHE A 167 -3.51 -10.70 12.47
C PHE A 167 -4.34 -9.74 13.33
N CYS A 168 -5.67 -9.72 13.15
CA CYS A 168 -6.53 -8.84 13.93
C CYS A 168 -6.56 -9.21 15.42
N GLU A 169 -6.48 -10.49 15.76
CA GLU A 169 -6.38 -10.97 17.14
C GLU A 169 -5.04 -10.57 17.77
N ASP A 170 -3.92 -10.79 17.07
CA ASP A 170 -2.57 -10.49 17.55
C ASP A 170 -2.34 -8.97 17.77
N PHE A 171 -2.92 -8.13 16.93
CA PHE A 171 -2.75 -6.67 16.97
C PHE A 171 -3.97 -5.91 17.53
N GLU A 172 -4.94 -6.62 18.10
CA GLU A 172 -6.14 -6.05 18.74
C GLU A 172 -6.99 -5.17 17.79
N TYR A 173 -7.13 -5.57 16.51
CA TYR A 173 -7.99 -4.91 15.56
C TYR A 173 -9.36 -5.61 15.43
N THR A 174 -10.41 -4.84 15.25
CA THR A 174 -11.72 -5.36 14.82
C THR A 174 -11.70 -5.59 13.30
N PRO A 175 -11.93 -6.81 12.79
CA PRO A 175 -11.89 -7.08 11.37
C PRO A 175 -13.13 -6.53 10.64
N VAL A 176 -12.93 -5.90 9.48
CA VAL A 176 -13.97 -5.50 8.53
C VAL A 176 -13.66 -6.17 7.19
N ILE A 177 -14.28 -7.31 6.96
CA ILE A 177 -14.06 -8.20 5.82
C ILE A 177 -15.07 -7.89 4.72
N PHE A 178 -14.61 -7.93 3.47
CA PHE A 178 -15.45 -7.77 2.28
C PHE A 178 -14.79 -8.35 1.04
N THR A 179 -15.55 -8.42 -0.06
CA THR A 179 -15.04 -8.82 -1.38
C THR A 179 -15.07 -7.62 -2.32
N ALA A 180 -13.95 -7.34 -2.98
CA ALA A 180 -13.85 -6.28 -3.99
C ALA A 180 -13.51 -6.85 -5.36
N LYS A 181 -14.23 -6.38 -6.39
CA LYS A 181 -14.09 -6.84 -7.78
C LYS A 181 -13.96 -5.66 -8.73
N GLN A 182 -13.34 -5.93 -9.87
CA GLN A 182 -13.18 -5.00 -10.98
C GLN A 182 -13.57 -5.68 -12.28
N THR A 183 -13.92 -4.90 -13.28
CA THR A 183 -14.24 -5.41 -14.61
C THR A 183 -12.98 -5.54 -15.46
N VAL A 184 -12.63 -6.78 -15.84
CA VAL A 184 -11.52 -7.10 -16.74
C VAL A 184 -12.08 -7.94 -17.89
N ASP A 185 -11.94 -7.46 -19.13
CA ASP A 185 -12.43 -8.13 -20.33
C ASP A 185 -13.93 -8.54 -20.25
N GLY A 186 -14.73 -7.69 -19.58
CA GLY A 186 -16.16 -7.92 -19.40
C GLY A 186 -16.54 -8.87 -18.25
N GLU A 187 -15.58 -9.41 -17.52
CA GLU A 187 -15.78 -10.27 -16.35
C GLU A 187 -15.44 -9.56 -15.05
N ARG A 188 -16.13 -9.94 -13.96
CA ARG A 188 -15.82 -9.44 -12.62
C ARG A 188 -14.72 -10.28 -12.00
N LYS A 189 -13.50 -9.71 -11.90
CA LYS A 189 -12.32 -10.31 -11.28
C LYS A 189 -12.05 -9.68 -9.92
N GLU A 190 -11.51 -10.45 -8.99
CA GLU A 190 -11.12 -9.94 -7.67
C GLU A 190 -9.99 -8.90 -7.79
N ILE A 191 -10.08 -7.85 -6.97
CA ILE A 191 -9.00 -6.88 -6.79
C ILE A 191 -7.99 -7.50 -5.84
N TYR A 192 -6.74 -7.64 -6.27
CA TYR A 192 -5.71 -8.38 -5.57
C TYR A 192 -5.29 -7.79 -4.22
N HIS A 193 -5.42 -6.47 -4.02
CA HIS A 193 -5.12 -5.76 -2.78
C HIS A 193 -6.18 -4.71 -2.45
N THR A 194 -6.50 -4.58 -1.18
CA THR A 194 -7.47 -3.58 -0.68
C THR A 194 -7.02 -2.15 -0.99
N ASN A 195 -5.71 -1.87 -0.91
CA ASN A 195 -5.15 -0.53 -1.15
C ASN A 195 -5.22 -0.08 -2.62
N VAL A 196 -5.63 -0.94 -3.53
CA VAL A 196 -5.88 -0.56 -4.93
C VAL A 196 -7.17 0.26 -5.05
N MET A 197 -8.21 -0.12 -4.30
CA MET A 197 -9.53 0.47 -4.42
C MET A 197 -9.96 1.34 -3.24
N MET A 198 -9.15 1.37 -2.17
CA MET A 198 -9.47 2.10 -0.95
C MET A 198 -8.22 2.72 -0.32
N CYS A 199 -8.35 3.96 0.15
CA CYS A 199 -7.40 4.65 1.02
C CYS A 199 -8.10 5.05 2.32
N LEU A 200 -7.43 4.84 3.46
CA LEU A 200 -7.95 5.18 4.77
C LEU A 200 -7.07 6.26 5.41
N ALA A 201 -7.65 7.43 5.65
CA ALA A 201 -7.01 8.57 6.28
C ALA A 201 -7.54 8.79 7.70
N GLU A 202 -7.03 9.81 8.40
CA GLU A 202 -7.41 10.13 9.77
C GLU A 202 -8.91 10.48 9.91
N THR A 203 -9.43 11.31 9.01
CA THR A 203 -10.81 11.85 9.09
C THR A 203 -11.66 11.55 7.83
N PHE A 204 -11.11 10.84 6.85
CA PHE A 204 -11.82 10.47 5.63
C PHE A 204 -11.32 9.14 5.07
N ALA A 205 -12.09 8.58 4.16
CA ALA A 205 -11.68 7.45 3.33
C ALA A 205 -12.04 7.72 1.87
N VAL A 206 -11.13 7.39 0.96
CA VAL A 206 -11.40 7.34 -0.49
C VAL A 206 -11.66 5.89 -0.84
N ILE A 207 -12.78 5.58 -1.48
CA ILE A 207 -13.17 4.18 -1.74
C ILE A 207 -14.00 4.05 -3.01
N CYS A 208 -13.75 2.99 -3.79
CA CYS A 208 -14.61 2.58 -4.89
C CYS A 208 -15.71 1.65 -4.38
N LEU A 209 -16.87 2.20 -4.10
CA LEU A 209 -18.01 1.42 -3.62
C LEU A 209 -18.61 0.51 -4.70
N ASP A 210 -18.43 0.83 -5.99
CA ASP A 210 -18.90 0.01 -7.10
C ASP A 210 -18.07 -1.27 -7.29
N SER A 211 -16.87 -1.33 -6.70
CA SER A 211 -16.07 -2.54 -6.64
C SER A 211 -16.60 -3.57 -5.63
N ILE A 212 -17.50 -3.19 -4.74
CA ILE A 212 -18.09 -4.09 -3.74
C ILE A 212 -19.48 -4.50 -4.21
N ASP A 213 -19.57 -5.69 -4.81
CA ASP A 213 -20.82 -6.16 -5.45
C ASP A 213 -21.90 -6.49 -4.41
N ASP A 214 -21.54 -7.07 -3.27
CA ASP A 214 -22.48 -7.37 -2.19
C ASP A 214 -22.95 -6.08 -1.49
N LYS A 215 -24.27 -5.87 -1.53
CA LYS A 215 -24.90 -4.67 -0.96
C LYS A 215 -24.82 -4.61 0.57
N LYS A 216 -24.72 -5.76 1.25
CA LYS A 216 -24.61 -5.80 2.73
C LYS A 216 -23.19 -5.42 3.14
N GLU A 217 -22.17 -5.99 2.49
CA GLU A 217 -20.77 -5.63 2.71
C GLU A 217 -20.53 -4.14 2.43
N ARG A 218 -21.02 -3.64 1.29
CA ARG A 218 -20.95 -2.22 0.93
C ARG A 218 -21.56 -1.31 2.00
N LYS A 219 -22.74 -1.66 2.52
CA LYS A 219 -23.40 -0.92 3.60
C LYS A 219 -22.63 -1.00 4.91
N ASN A 220 -22.08 -2.18 5.23
CA ASN A 220 -21.32 -2.41 6.45
C ASN A 220 -20.05 -1.56 6.48
N ILE A 221 -19.29 -1.51 5.38
CA ILE A 221 -18.07 -0.67 5.29
C ILE A 221 -18.42 0.80 5.48
N VAL A 222 -19.42 1.30 4.74
CA VAL A 222 -19.85 2.71 4.86
C VAL A 222 -20.33 3.04 6.28
N LYS A 223 -21.02 2.10 6.93
CA LYS A 223 -21.46 2.24 8.32
C LYS A 223 -20.26 2.36 9.25
N ASN A 224 -19.30 1.41 9.19
CA ASN A 224 -18.10 1.44 10.02
C ASN A 224 -17.32 2.76 9.84
N LEU A 225 -17.05 3.17 8.60
CA LEU A 225 -16.35 4.43 8.32
C LEU A 225 -17.05 5.64 8.93
N LYS A 226 -18.39 5.73 8.82
CA LYS A 226 -19.17 6.84 9.36
C LYS A 226 -19.26 6.84 10.88
N GLU A 227 -19.37 5.67 11.50
CA GLU A 227 -19.37 5.52 12.98
C GLU A 227 -18.04 5.98 13.56
N ASP A 228 -16.94 5.80 12.83
CA ASP A 228 -15.60 6.28 13.19
C ASP A 228 -15.34 7.75 12.76
N GLY A 229 -16.39 8.49 12.38
CA GLY A 229 -16.32 9.91 12.04
C GLY A 229 -15.64 10.21 10.69
N LYS A 230 -15.45 9.22 9.82
CA LYS A 230 -14.78 9.43 8.54
C LYS A 230 -15.73 9.91 7.44
N GLN A 231 -15.32 10.93 6.71
CA GLN A 231 -15.99 11.31 5.48
C GLN A 231 -15.69 10.28 4.38
N VAL A 232 -16.73 9.71 3.78
CA VAL A 232 -16.58 8.79 2.65
C VAL A 232 -16.54 9.58 1.34
N ILE A 233 -15.42 9.47 0.61
CA ILE A 233 -15.21 10.06 -0.71
C ILE A 233 -15.22 8.92 -1.72
N SER A 234 -16.31 8.83 -2.49
CA SER A 234 -16.47 7.76 -3.49
C SER A 234 -15.69 8.08 -4.76
N ILE A 235 -15.01 7.06 -5.30
CA ILE A 235 -14.39 7.04 -6.62
C ILE A 235 -15.02 5.94 -7.48
N THR A 236 -14.80 6.00 -8.79
CA THR A 236 -15.30 5.02 -9.77
C THR A 236 -14.26 3.96 -10.10
N GLU A 237 -14.67 2.83 -10.72
CA GLU A 237 -13.72 1.83 -11.23
C GLU A 237 -12.75 2.43 -12.26
N ALA A 238 -13.20 3.35 -13.11
CA ALA A 238 -12.33 4.06 -14.06
C ALA A 238 -11.23 4.88 -13.34
N GLN A 239 -11.53 5.44 -12.18
CA GLN A 239 -10.55 6.12 -11.34
C GLN A 239 -9.62 5.14 -10.61
N VAL A 240 -10.12 3.96 -10.23
CA VAL A 240 -9.28 2.87 -9.69
C VAL A 240 -8.24 2.42 -10.72
N HIS A 241 -8.61 2.32 -11.99
CA HIS A 241 -7.66 2.02 -13.08
C HIS A 241 -6.57 3.09 -13.26
N ASN A 242 -6.76 4.29 -12.72
CA ASN A 242 -5.77 5.36 -12.63
C ASN A 242 -5.20 5.48 -11.21
N PHE A 243 -5.26 4.43 -10.41
CA PHE A 243 -4.72 4.32 -9.05
C PHE A 243 -5.30 5.32 -8.03
N ALA A 244 -6.50 5.86 -8.25
CA ALA A 244 -7.12 6.82 -7.34
C ALA A 244 -7.56 6.23 -5.98
N GLY A 245 -7.46 4.92 -5.78
CA GLY A 245 -7.55 4.27 -4.46
C GLY A 245 -6.20 4.11 -3.77
N ASN A 246 -5.10 4.18 -4.54
CA ASN A 246 -3.74 3.88 -4.06
C ASN A 246 -3.03 5.12 -3.51
N MET A 247 -3.51 5.60 -2.38
CA MET A 247 -3.06 6.81 -1.71
C MET A 247 -2.69 6.53 -0.26
N LEU A 248 -1.85 7.39 0.33
CA LEU A 248 -1.49 7.33 1.74
C LEU A 248 -1.47 8.72 2.36
N GLN A 249 -2.15 8.88 3.51
CA GLN A 249 -1.99 10.08 4.32
C GLN A 249 -0.77 9.97 5.22
N VAL A 250 0.09 10.98 5.18
CA VAL A 250 1.32 11.05 5.96
C VAL A 250 1.44 12.41 6.65
N ARG A 251 2.34 12.51 7.61
CA ARG A 251 2.70 13.78 8.27
C ARG A 251 4.03 14.30 7.73
N GLY A 252 4.08 15.59 7.44
CA GLY A 252 5.30 16.29 7.08
C GLY A 252 5.79 17.23 8.16
N ALA A 253 6.47 18.30 7.74
CA ALA A 253 6.94 19.34 8.66
C ALA A 253 5.78 19.96 9.45
N ASN A 254 6.07 20.36 10.69
CA ASN A 254 5.10 21.01 11.60
C ASN A 254 3.80 20.23 11.80
N ASP A 255 3.87 18.90 11.70
CA ASP A 255 2.70 18.00 11.85
C ASP A 255 1.61 18.19 10.80
N GLU A 256 1.93 18.82 9.66
CA GLU A 256 1.00 19.03 8.56
C GLU A 256 0.67 17.69 7.88
N ARG A 257 -0.63 17.47 7.57
CA ARG A 257 -1.09 16.24 6.89
C ARG A 257 -1.07 16.44 5.38
N PHE A 258 -0.62 15.40 4.70
CA PHE A 258 -0.60 15.32 3.24
C PHE A 258 -1.19 14.00 2.77
N LEU A 259 -2.06 14.04 1.76
CA LEU A 259 -2.45 12.85 1.03
C LEU A 259 -1.51 12.69 -0.18
N VAL A 260 -0.78 11.60 -0.19
CA VAL A 260 0.21 11.31 -1.23
C VAL A 260 -0.38 10.35 -2.25
N MET A 261 -0.25 10.67 -3.54
CA MET A 261 -0.78 9.88 -4.66
C MET A 261 0.09 10.04 -5.91
N SER A 262 -0.17 9.25 -6.95
CA SER A 262 0.45 9.47 -8.25
C SER A 262 -0.18 10.64 -9.01
N GLN A 263 0.51 11.12 -10.04
CA GLN A 263 -0.03 12.15 -10.93
C GLN A 263 -1.23 11.63 -11.74
N ALA A 264 -1.23 10.34 -12.12
CA ALA A 264 -2.35 9.71 -12.80
C ALA A 264 -3.60 9.66 -11.90
N ALA A 265 -3.41 9.28 -10.63
CA ALA A 265 -4.48 9.30 -9.63
C ALA A 265 -5.06 10.72 -9.48
N TYR A 266 -4.20 11.72 -9.25
CA TYR A 266 -4.62 13.12 -9.12
C TYR A 266 -5.39 13.62 -10.34
N ALA A 267 -4.90 13.37 -11.54
CA ALA A 267 -5.53 13.81 -12.79
C ALA A 267 -6.89 13.14 -13.06
N SER A 268 -7.13 11.96 -12.50
CA SER A 268 -8.40 11.23 -12.63
C SER A 268 -9.49 11.73 -11.70
N LEU A 269 -9.13 12.44 -10.62
CA LEU A 269 -10.09 12.96 -9.64
C LEU A 269 -10.88 14.14 -10.20
N THR A 270 -12.15 14.19 -9.88
CA THR A 270 -12.98 15.37 -10.18
C THR A 270 -12.62 16.54 -9.27
N PRO A 271 -12.89 17.83 -9.70
CA PRO A 271 -12.69 18.99 -8.85
C PRO A 271 -13.41 18.88 -7.49
N GLN A 272 -14.58 18.25 -7.44
CA GLN A 272 -15.35 18.04 -6.21
C GLN A 272 -14.68 17.03 -5.27
N GLN A 273 -14.05 15.97 -5.80
CA GLN A 273 -13.29 15.00 -5.00
C GLN A 273 -12.02 15.64 -4.45
N ILE A 274 -11.30 16.40 -5.26
CA ILE A 274 -10.11 17.18 -4.84
C ILE A 274 -10.50 18.15 -3.71
N ALA A 275 -11.52 18.97 -3.90
CA ALA A 275 -11.97 19.91 -2.88
C ALA A 275 -12.38 19.21 -1.55
N LYS A 276 -13.02 18.02 -1.62
CA LYS A 276 -13.32 17.24 -0.42
C LYS A 276 -12.06 16.78 0.30
N ILE A 277 -11.04 16.31 -0.41
CA ILE A 277 -9.76 15.90 0.17
C ILE A 277 -9.04 17.11 0.79
N GLU A 278 -9.00 18.24 0.06
CA GLU A 278 -8.32 19.45 0.51
C GLU A 278 -8.96 20.12 1.73
N ASN A 279 -10.22 19.80 2.05
CA ASN A 279 -10.83 20.18 3.34
C ASN A 279 -10.18 19.48 4.54
N HIS A 280 -9.44 18.39 4.32
CA HIS A 280 -8.80 17.60 5.37
C HIS A 280 -7.27 17.75 5.38
N CYS A 281 -6.63 17.76 4.20
CA CYS A 281 -5.18 17.82 4.09
C CYS A 281 -4.75 18.26 2.67
N LYS A 282 -3.52 18.76 2.54
CA LYS A 282 -2.95 19.05 1.23
C LYS A 282 -2.64 17.77 0.44
N ILE A 283 -2.57 17.90 -0.89
CA ILE A 283 -2.25 16.77 -1.78
C ILE A 283 -0.81 16.91 -2.27
N ILE A 284 -0.08 15.79 -2.25
CA ILE A 284 1.22 15.64 -2.91
C ILE A 284 1.04 14.62 -4.04
N SER A 285 1.35 15.00 -5.29
CA SER A 285 1.33 14.07 -6.41
C SER A 285 2.68 13.98 -7.09
N SER A 286 3.04 12.81 -7.62
CA SER A 286 4.28 12.56 -8.36
C SER A 286 4.01 11.67 -9.57
N SER A 287 4.70 11.89 -10.71
CA SER A 287 4.65 10.95 -11.84
C SER A 287 5.32 9.64 -11.46
N LEU A 288 4.58 8.53 -11.76
CA LEU A 288 5.00 7.15 -11.52
C LEU A 288 4.63 6.26 -12.72
N ASP A 289 4.61 6.83 -13.92
CA ASP A 289 4.03 6.24 -15.12
C ASP A 289 4.64 4.87 -15.47
N THR A 290 5.98 4.73 -15.33
CA THR A 290 6.69 3.47 -15.60
C THR A 290 6.44 2.46 -14.48
N ILE A 291 6.46 2.91 -13.23
CA ILE A 291 6.21 2.06 -12.04
C ILE A 291 4.78 1.53 -12.09
N GLU A 292 3.80 2.38 -12.37
CA GLU A 292 2.40 1.98 -12.48
C GLU A 292 2.17 0.99 -13.63
N ALA A 293 2.75 1.28 -14.81
CA ALA A 293 2.56 0.43 -15.98
C ALA A 293 3.16 -0.96 -15.81
N CYS A 294 4.38 -1.08 -15.32
CA CYS A 294 5.09 -2.35 -15.22
C CYS A 294 4.84 -3.08 -13.89
N GLY A 295 4.78 -2.35 -12.78
CA GLY A 295 4.59 -2.92 -11.43
C GLY A 295 3.12 -3.16 -11.08
N GLY A 296 2.20 -2.42 -11.72
CA GLY A 296 0.77 -2.50 -11.39
C GLY A 296 0.44 -2.09 -9.94
N GLY A 297 1.37 -1.38 -9.29
CA GLY A 297 1.24 -0.70 -8.01
C GLY A 297 1.59 0.77 -8.17
N SER A 298 1.26 1.61 -7.19
CA SER A 298 1.43 3.06 -7.26
C SER A 298 1.99 3.65 -5.96
N ALA A 299 1.77 4.91 -5.71
CA ALA A 299 2.36 5.70 -4.63
C ALA A 299 2.26 5.01 -3.25
N ARG A 300 1.08 4.50 -2.86
CA ARG A 300 0.88 3.82 -1.57
C ARG A 300 1.70 2.55 -1.44
N CYS A 301 1.79 1.77 -2.50
CA CYS A 301 2.49 0.48 -2.49
C CYS A 301 3.99 0.64 -2.25
N MET A 302 4.56 1.78 -2.62
CA MET A 302 5.99 2.09 -2.45
C MET A 302 6.35 2.51 -1.02
N MET A 303 5.37 2.70 -0.13
CA MET A 303 5.55 3.29 1.19
C MET A 303 5.21 2.29 2.30
N ALA A 304 6.20 1.86 3.08
CA ALA A 304 5.96 1.19 4.36
C ALA A 304 6.05 2.22 5.50
N GLU A 305 4.96 2.37 6.23
CA GLU A 305 4.81 3.36 7.31
C GLU A 305 5.60 2.92 8.54
N VAL A 306 6.56 3.72 8.99
CA VAL A 306 7.36 3.41 10.19
C VAL A 306 6.71 4.07 11.40
N PHE A 307 6.04 3.26 12.23
CA PHE A 307 5.44 3.68 13.50
C PHE A 307 6.30 3.29 14.71
N LEU A 308 7.40 2.60 14.51
CA LEU A 308 8.29 2.16 15.58
C LEU A 308 8.65 3.31 16.54
N PRO A 309 8.71 3.06 17.85
CA PRO A 309 9.16 4.05 18.82
C PRO A 309 10.64 4.40 18.58
N LYS A 310 11.06 5.54 19.09
CA LYS A 310 12.47 5.90 19.14
C LYS A 310 13.16 5.17 20.29
N ALA A 311 14.43 4.80 20.04
CA ALA A 311 15.29 4.18 21.05
C ALA A 311 15.67 5.17 22.18
#